data_e37e8783d3ed966944e6bc90036361a4
#
_entry.id   e37e8783d3ed966944e6bc90036361a4
#
_cell.length_a   1.000
_cell.length_b   1.000
_cell.length_c   1.000
_cell.angle_alpha   90.00
_cell.angle_beta   90.00
_cell.angle_gamma   90.00
#
_symmetry.space_group_name_H-M   'P 1'
#
loop_
_entity.id
_entity.type
_entity.pdbx_description
1 polymer ?
#
loop_
_entity_poly.entity_id
_entity_poly.type
_entity_poly.pdbx_seq_one_letter_code
_entity_poly.pdbx_strand_id
1 'polypeptide(L)'
;MPEAVIVATARSPIGRAFKGSLTSIRPDDMLAQIVTAVLAKVPQLEPSQVEDLIVGCGLPGGEQGFNIARVTAVMLGLDGVPGTTVNRYCSSSLQSIRMAYHAIKAGEGDVFISAGVECVSRFVKGSSDSLPDTKNPLFAGAQARTEATAAAESPWHDPREDGEVPDIYIAMGQTAENLASLRGITRAEQDEFGVRSQNLAEKALADGFWQREITPVTLPDGSVVSADDGPRPGTTLEKIATLKPAFREHGTVTAGNCCPLNDGAAAVVVMSDVKAAALGL
;
A
#
# COMPACT_ATOMS: atom_id res chain seq x y z
N MET A 1 25.55 5.32 -18.50
CA MET A 1 24.38 4.50 -18.17
C MET A 1 23.21 5.46 -18.10
N PRO A 2 22.04 5.10 -18.65
CA PRO A 2 20.88 5.98 -18.59
C PRO A 2 20.45 6.21 -17.13
N GLU A 3 19.82 7.34 -16.85
CA GLU A 3 19.10 7.59 -15.60
C GLU A 3 17.66 7.12 -15.73
N ALA A 4 17.09 6.65 -14.61
CA ALA A 4 15.68 6.30 -14.58
C ALA A 4 14.88 7.48 -14.04
N VAL A 5 13.84 7.88 -14.79
CA VAL A 5 12.97 9.01 -14.46
C VAL A 5 11.50 8.56 -14.37
N ILE A 6 10.74 9.18 -13.49
CA ILE A 6 9.28 9.00 -13.44
C ILE A 6 8.65 10.11 -14.28
N VAL A 7 7.94 9.75 -15.33
CA VAL A 7 7.36 10.71 -16.28
C VAL A 7 5.86 10.89 -16.09
N ALA A 8 5.17 9.95 -15.47
CA ALA A 8 3.75 10.07 -15.15
C ALA A 8 3.40 9.30 -13.88
N THR A 9 2.38 9.77 -13.18
CA THR A 9 1.83 9.14 -11.98
C THR A 9 0.31 9.17 -12.00
N ALA A 10 -0.34 8.13 -11.46
CA ALA A 10 -1.77 8.09 -11.22
C ALA A 10 -2.05 7.28 -9.95
N ARG A 11 -3.11 7.66 -9.21
CA ARG A 11 -3.62 6.86 -8.09
C ARG A 11 -5.15 6.89 -8.05
N SER A 12 -5.74 5.83 -7.52
CA SER A 12 -7.17 5.82 -7.17
C SER A 12 -7.44 6.72 -5.96
N PRO A 13 -8.71 7.00 -5.65
CA PRO A 13 -9.10 7.28 -4.28
C PRO A 13 -8.62 6.16 -3.34
N ILE A 14 -8.47 6.47 -2.06
CA ILE A 14 -8.20 5.48 -1.01
C ILE A 14 -9.50 5.20 -0.27
N GLY A 15 -10.04 3.98 -0.45
CA GLY A 15 -11.23 3.50 0.24
C GLY A 15 -10.90 2.90 1.60
N ARG A 16 -11.75 3.10 2.61
CA ARG A 16 -11.64 2.40 3.88
C ARG A 16 -12.09 0.95 3.71
N ALA A 17 -11.25 0.00 4.05
CA ALA A 17 -11.60 -1.41 3.94
C ALA A 17 -12.89 -1.76 4.70
N PHE A 18 -13.72 -2.59 4.13
CA PHE A 18 -15.00 -3.13 4.63
C PHE A 18 -16.14 -2.10 4.81
N LYS A 19 -15.86 -0.79 4.76
CA LYS A 19 -16.83 0.26 5.09
C LYS A 19 -16.81 1.45 4.14
N GLY A 20 -15.84 1.45 3.22
CA GLY A 20 -15.59 2.61 2.36
C GLY A 20 -16.17 2.46 0.97
N SER A 21 -15.82 3.43 0.15
CA SER A 21 -16.35 3.63 -1.20
C SER A 21 -15.89 2.58 -2.22
N LEU A 22 -14.74 1.90 -1.99
CA LEU A 22 -14.13 0.98 -2.97
C LEU A 22 -14.39 -0.51 -2.68
N THR A 23 -15.27 -0.84 -1.74
CA THR A 23 -15.51 -2.22 -1.29
C THR A 23 -16.06 -3.17 -2.36
N SER A 24 -16.70 -2.64 -3.39
CA SER A 24 -17.35 -3.42 -4.46
C SER A 24 -16.46 -3.67 -5.67
N ILE A 25 -15.41 -2.87 -5.87
CA ILE A 25 -14.54 -3.00 -7.05
C ILE A 25 -13.52 -4.12 -6.87
N ARG A 26 -13.28 -4.87 -7.94
CA ARG A 26 -12.23 -5.88 -7.98
C ARG A 26 -10.85 -5.22 -8.07
N PRO A 27 -9.80 -5.82 -7.47
CA PRO A 27 -8.44 -5.26 -7.54
C PRO A 27 -7.90 -5.15 -8.96
N ASP A 28 -8.14 -6.14 -9.81
CA ASP A 28 -7.74 -6.15 -11.21
C ASP A 28 -8.45 -5.07 -12.03
N ASP A 29 -9.76 -4.87 -11.83
CA ASP A 29 -10.53 -3.80 -12.48
C ASP A 29 -10.04 -2.40 -12.05
N MET A 30 -9.78 -2.21 -10.76
CA MET A 30 -9.26 -0.95 -10.25
C MET A 30 -7.86 -0.67 -10.80
N LEU A 31 -6.98 -1.68 -10.77
CA LEU A 31 -5.62 -1.54 -11.28
C LEU A 31 -5.61 -1.22 -12.78
N ALA A 32 -6.46 -1.89 -13.57
CA ALA A 32 -6.59 -1.62 -15.00
C ALA A 32 -7.01 -0.17 -15.27
N GLN A 33 -7.95 0.40 -14.51
CA GLN A 33 -8.34 1.79 -14.65
C GLN A 33 -7.18 2.75 -14.35
N ILE A 34 -6.37 2.46 -13.31
CA ILE A 34 -5.25 3.31 -12.92
C ILE A 34 -4.08 3.22 -13.91
N VAL A 35 -3.79 2.02 -14.44
CA VAL A 35 -2.78 1.84 -15.49
C VAL A 35 -3.20 2.54 -16.78
N THR A 36 -4.48 2.44 -17.16
CA THR A 36 -5.03 3.21 -18.29
C THR A 36 -4.83 4.72 -18.09
N ALA A 37 -5.14 5.21 -16.89
CA ALA A 37 -5.04 6.64 -16.58
C ALA A 37 -3.59 7.14 -16.58
N VAL A 38 -2.62 6.34 -16.10
CA VAL A 38 -1.22 6.76 -16.13
C VAL A 38 -0.66 6.77 -17.55
N LEU A 39 -1.05 5.80 -18.40
CA LEU A 39 -0.68 5.77 -19.80
C LEU A 39 -1.28 6.96 -20.58
N ALA A 40 -2.52 7.35 -20.27
CA ALA A 40 -3.17 8.51 -20.89
C ALA A 40 -2.43 9.84 -20.61
N LYS A 41 -1.60 9.92 -19.58
CA LYS A 41 -0.77 11.09 -19.27
C LYS A 41 0.52 11.19 -20.10
N VAL A 42 0.85 10.14 -20.82
CA VAL A 42 2.01 10.06 -21.72
C VAL A 42 1.57 9.60 -23.13
N PRO A 43 0.74 10.37 -23.82
CA PRO A 43 0.17 9.97 -25.11
C PRO A 43 1.22 9.80 -26.23
N GLN A 44 2.45 10.26 -26.00
CA GLN A 44 3.58 10.05 -26.90
C GLN A 44 4.16 8.63 -26.82
N LEU A 45 3.82 7.89 -25.75
CA LEU A 45 4.25 6.51 -25.56
C LEU A 45 3.22 5.55 -26.14
N GLU A 46 3.63 4.77 -27.13
CA GLU A 46 2.83 3.63 -27.58
C GLU A 46 2.82 2.55 -26.49
N PRO A 47 1.66 2.12 -25.97
CA PRO A 47 1.59 1.17 -24.85
C PRO A 47 2.33 -0.16 -25.10
N SER A 48 2.44 -0.59 -26.36
CA SER A 48 3.20 -1.78 -26.78
C SER A 48 4.71 -1.67 -26.57
N GLN A 49 5.22 -0.47 -26.30
CA GLN A 49 6.64 -0.22 -25.99
C GLN A 49 6.96 -0.40 -24.49
N VAL A 50 5.96 -0.69 -23.67
CA VAL A 50 6.16 -1.05 -22.28
C VAL A 50 6.79 -2.44 -22.22
N GLU A 51 7.93 -2.57 -21.55
CA GLU A 51 8.71 -3.80 -21.51
C GLU A 51 8.30 -4.73 -20.36
N ASP A 52 7.79 -4.18 -19.26
CA ASP A 52 7.19 -4.96 -18.18
C ASP A 52 6.18 -4.13 -17.38
N LEU A 53 5.14 -4.79 -16.86
CA LEU A 53 4.22 -4.29 -15.85
C LEU A 53 4.55 -4.95 -14.52
N ILE A 54 5.18 -4.22 -13.61
CA ILE A 54 5.61 -4.70 -12.31
C ILE A 54 4.65 -4.20 -11.23
N VAL A 55 3.87 -5.10 -10.62
CA VAL A 55 2.84 -4.75 -9.65
C VAL A 55 3.21 -5.20 -8.25
N GLY A 56 3.26 -4.25 -7.33
CA GLY A 56 3.35 -4.51 -5.90
C GLY A 56 1.98 -4.93 -5.33
N CYS A 57 1.93 -6.07 -4.64
CA CYS A 57 0.74 -6.52 -3.92
C CYS A 57 1.17 -7.18 -2.62
N GLY A 58 0.70 -6.66 -1.50
CA GLY A 58 1.09 -7.16 -0.16
C GLY A 58 0.41 -8.48 0.20
N LEU A 59 -0.80 -8.71 -0.32
CA LEU A 59 -1.63 -9.88 -0.04
C LEU A 59 -2.04 -10.57 -1.37
N PRO A 60 -1.09 -11.17 -2.12
CA PRO A 60 -1.33 -11.69 -3.46
C PRO A 60 -2.08 -13.03 -3.44
N GLY A 61 -3.31 -13.03 -2.95
CA GLY A 61 -4.21 -14.19 -2.88
C GLY A 61 -5.60 -13.89 -3.43
N GLY A 62 -6.39 -14.91 -3.71
CA GLY A 62 -7.74 -14.77 -4.26
C GLY A 62 -7.78 -13.95 -5.55
N GLU A 63 -8.58 -12.89 -5.58
CA GLU A 63 -8.69 -11.98 -6.72
C GLU A 63 -7.39 -11.19 -6.99
N GLN A 64 -6.48 -11.09 -6.02
CA GLN A 64 -5.15 -10.49 -6.14
C GLN A 64 -4.07 -11.52 -6.49
N GLY A 65 -4.44 -12.79 -6.62
CA GLY A 65 -3.58 -13.90 -7.01
C GLY A 65 -3.37 -14.00 -8.52
N PHE A 66 -2.92 -15.18 -8.95
CA PHE A 66 -2.70 -15.52 -10.36
C PHE A 66 -1.80 -14.56 -11.14
N ASN A 67 -0.83 -13.92 -10.48
CA ASN A 67 -0.01 -12.87 -11.06
C ASN A 67 -0.88 -11.71 -11.59
N ILE A 68 -1.46 -10.94 -10.67
CA ILE A 68 -2.37 -9.82 -10.99
C ILE A 68 -1.76 -8.82 -12.00
N ALA A 69 -0.43 -8.68 -12.06
CA ALA A 69 0.24 -7.87 -13.07
C ALA A 69 -0.07 -8.38 -14.47
N ARG A 70 0.10 -9.67 -14.71
CA ARG A 70 -0.19 -10.26 -16.02
C ARG A 70 -1.69 -10.26 -16.35
N VAL A 71 -2.54 -10.52 -15.34
CA VAL A 71 -4.00 -10.41 -15.49
C VAL A 71 -4.36 -9.02 -15.99
N THR A 72 -3.85 -7.98 -15.35
CA THR A 72 -4.10 -6.58 -15.71
C THR A 72 -3.56 -6.25 -17.11
N ALA A 73 -2.35 -6.69 -17.47
CA ALA A 73 -1.80 -6.46 -18.81
C ALA A 73 -2.71 -7.03 -19.91
N VAL A 74 -3.20 -8.24 -19.73
CA VAL A 74 -4.15 -8.87 -20.68
C VAL A 74 -5.48 -8.13 -20.73
N MET A 75 -6.04 -7.71 -19.59
CA MET A 75 -7.27 -6.90 -19.55
C MET A 75 -7.15 -5.60 -20.34
N LEU A 76 -5.95 -5.04 -20.41
CA LEU A 76 -5.65 -3.81 -21.15
C LEU A 76 -5.32 -4.04 -22.62
N GLY A 77 -5.35 -5.29 -23.12
CA GLY A 77 -4.94 -5.63 -24.47
C GLY A 77 -3.43 -5.53 -24.72
N LEU A 78 -2.64 -5.52 -23.65
CA LEU A 78 -1.17 -5.48 -23.69
C LEU A 78 -0.60 -6.90 -23.74
N ASP A 79 -1.04 -7.72 -24.68
CA ASP A 79 -0.71 -9.15 -24.73
C ASP A 79 0.79 -9.43 -24.87
N GLY A 80 1.52 -8.51 -25.48
CA GLY A 80 2.98 -8.59 -25.64
C GLY A 80 3.77 -8.14 -24.39
N VAL A 81 3.12 -7.49 -23.42
CA VAL A 81 3.78 -6.98 -22.21
C VAL A 81 3.77 -8.05 -21.13
N PRO A 82 4.92 -8.52 -20.64
CA PRO A 82 4.98 -9.41 -19.48
C PRO A 82 4.45 -8.74 -18.23
N GLY A 83 4.26 -9.50 -17.17
CA GLY A 83 3.80 -8.96 -15.90
C GLY A 83 4.41 -9.73 -14.73
N THR A 84 4.86 -9.00 -13.72
CA THR A 84 5.43 -9.57 -12.50
C THR A 84 4.74 -8.99 -11.27
N THR A 85 4.23 -9.86 -10.40
CA THR A 85 3.70 -9.45 -9.09
C THR A 85 4.75 -9.67 -8.02
N VAL A 86 5.03 -8.62 -7.23
CA VAL A 86 6.04 -8.65 -6.18
C VAL A 86 5.41 -8.37 -4.82
N ASN A 87 5.87 -9.10 -3.80
CA ASN A 87 5.45 -8.93 -2.43
C ASN A 87 6.63 -8.51 -1.53
N ARG A 88 6.50 -7.35 -0.91
CA ARG A 88 7.28 -6.88 0.22
C ARG A 88 6.34 -6.14 1.20
N TYR A 89 5.13 -6.68 1.37
CA TYR A 89 4.04 -6.07 2.15
C TYR A 89 3.85 -4.59 1.80
N CYS A 90 3.81 -3.70 2.79
CA CYS A 90 3.59 -2.25 2.58
C CYS A 90 4.65 -1.58 1.68
N SER A 91 5.78 -2.22 1.41
CA SER A 91 6.84 -1.72 0.53
C SER A 91 6.80 -2.34 -0.88
N SER A 92 5.75 -3.07 -1.23
CA SER A 92 5.68 -3.80 -2.50
C SER A 92 5.76 -2.88 -3.71
N SER A 93 5.03 -1.75 -3.70
CA SER A 93 5.07 -0.78 -4.81
C SER A 93 6.41 -0.03 -4.89
N LEU A 94 7.08 0.23 -3.76
CA LEU A 94 8.45 0.76 -3.79
C LEU A 94 9.43 -0.26 -4.38
N GLN A 95 9.21 -1.56 -4.10
CA GLN A 95 10.00 -2.62 -4.71
C GLN A 95 9.79 -2.69 -6.23
N SER A 96 8.58 -2.49 -6.74
CA SER A 96 8.33 -2.47 -8.19
C SER A 96 9.05 -1.30 -8.87
N ILE A 97 9.04 -0.11 -8.28
CA ILE A 97 9.82 1.04 -8.78
C ILE A 97 11.32 0.74 -8.75
N ARG A 98 11.82 0.12 -7.68
CA ARG A 98 13.22 -0.27 -7.56
C ARG A 98 13.63 -1.29 -8.65
N MET A 99 12.76 -2.21 -9.01
CA MET A 99 13.02 -3.17 -10.09
C MET A 99 13.10 -2.48 -11.44
N ALA A 100 12.15 -1.61 -11.79
CA ALA A 100 12.18 -0.80 -13.00
C ALA A 100 13.44 0.07 -13.08
N TYR A 101 13.82 0.73 -11.97
CA TYR A 101 15.07 1.48 -11.89
C TYR A 101 16.29 0.60 -12.22
N HIS A 102 16.39 -0.59 -11.62
CA HIS A 102 17.52 -1.47 -11.86
C HIS A 102 17.55 -2.01 -13.28
N ALA A 103 16.38 -2.36 -13.85
CA ALA A 103 16.30 -2.82 -15.24
C ALA A 103 16.82 -1.75 -16.22
N ILE A 104 16.42 -0.49 -16.06
CA ILE A 104 16.91 0.64 -16.85
C ILE A 104 18.44 0.82 -16.66
N LYS A 105 18.92 0.80 -15.42
CA LYS A 105 20.37 0.94 -15.14
C LYS A 105 21.18 -0.24 -15.67
N ALA A 106 20.61 -1.43 -15.76
CA ALA A 106 21.23 -2.62 -16.35
C ALA A 106 21.17 -2.65 -17.88
N GLY A 107 20.34 -1.80 -18.51
CA GLY A 107 20.13 -1.79 -19.95
C GLY A 107 19.20 -2.91 -20.45
N GLU A 108 18.33 -3.42 -19.60
CA GLU A 108 17.34 -4.45 -19.95
C GLU A 108 16.19 -3.87 -20.77
N GLY A 109 15.95 -2.55 -20.62
CA GLY A 109 14.91 -1.83 -21.33
C GLY A 109 14.83 -0.36 -20.95
N ASP A 110 13.90 0.34 -21.59
CA ASP A 110 13.72 1.78 -21.48
C ASP A 110 12.42 2.21 -20.83
N VAL A 111 11.37 1.37 -20.82
CA VAL A 111 10.02 1.75 -20.39
C VAL A 111 9.37 0.66 -19.54
N PHE A 112 9.02 1.02 -18.32
CA PHE A 112 8.37 0.12 -17.35
C PHE A 112 7.16 0.80 -16.71
N ILE A 113 6.10 0.04 -16.44
CA ILE A 113 5.03 0.48 -15.55
C ILE A 113 5.24 -0.17 -14.20
N SER A 114 5.48 0.66 -13.18
CA SER A 114 5.51 0.22 -11.79
C SER A 114 4.19 0.61 -11.14
N ALA A 115 3.45 -0.39 -10.67
CA ALA A 115 2.14 -0.17 -10.07
C ALA A 115 2.01 -0.92 -8.73
N GLY A 116 0.91 -0.69 -8.06
CA GLY A 116 0.53 -1.43 -6.87
C GLY A 116 -0.97 -1.38 -6.65
N VAL A 117 -1.49 -2.44 -6.05
CA VAL A 117 -2.90 -2.57 -5.70
C VAL A 117 -3.09 -3.37 -4.42
N GLU A 118 -4.06 -2.95 -3.62
CA GLU A 118 -4.53 -3.70 -2.46
C GLU A 118 -6.03 -3.46 -2.28
N CYS A 119 -6.82 -4.53 -2.24
CA CYS A 119 -8.24 -4.50 -1.93
C CYS A 119 -8.50 -5.36 -0.69
N VAL A 120 -8.21 -4.80 0.49
CA VAL A 120 -8.38 -5.51 1.76
C VAL A 120 -9.83 -5.91 2.00
N SER A 121 -10.79 -5.11 1.54
CA SER A 121 -12.22 -5.42 1.60
C SER A 121 -12.59 -6.76 0.94
N ARG A 122 -11.83 -7.17 -0.06
CA ARG A 122 -12.08 -8.37 -0.85
C ARG A 122 -11.14 -9.53 -0.52
N PHE A 123 -10.11 -9.28 0.23
CA PHE A 123 -9.08 -10.24 0.60
C PHE A 123 -9.65 -11.47 1.33
N VAL A 124 -10.63 -11.30 2.21
CA VAL A 124 -11.26 -12.39 2.97
C VAL A 124 -11.87 -13.47 2.07
N LYS A 125 -12.26 -13.12 0.85
CA LYS A 125 -12.85 -14.06 -0.11
C LYS A 125 -11.84 -14.98 -0.80
N GLY A 126 -10.56 -14.84 -0.51
CA GLY A 126 -9.49 -15.62 -1.12
C GLY A 126 -8.23 -15.70 -0.28
N SER A 127 -8.33 -15.40 1.01
CA SER A 127 -7.20 -15.41 1.93
C SER A 127 -6.72 -16.84 2.19
N SER A 128 -5.57 -17.18 1.63
CA SER A 128 -4.85 -18.40 1.97
C SER A 128 -4.11 -18.29 3.31
N ASP A 129 -3.85 -17.07 3.79
CA ASP A 129 -3.09 -16.83 5.03
C ASP A 129 -3.83 -17.19 6.31
N SER A 130 -5.15 -17.41 6.21
CA SER A 130 -6.00 -17.87 7.32
C SER A 130 -6.30 -19.37 7.28
N LEU A 131 -5.76 -20.11 6.32
CA LEU A 131 -5.93 -21.56 6.27
C LEU A 131 -5.16 -22.23 7.43
N PRO A 132 -5.63 -23.41 7.90
CA PRO A 132 -4.89 -24.20 8.88
C PRO A 132 -3.45 -24.42 8.41
N ASP A 133 -2.53 -24.45 9.35
CA ASP A 133 -1.10 -24.75 9.13
C ASP A 133 -0.35 -23.78 8.20
N THR A 134 -0.90 -22.60 7.92
CA THR A 134 -0.23 -21.56 7.12
C THR A 134 1.03 -21.01 7.80
N LYS A 135 1.04 -20.93 9.13
CA LYS A 135 2.18 -20.43 9.89
C LYS A 135 3.16 -21.56 10.19
N ASN A 136 4.45 -21.29 9.98
CA ASN A 136 5.49 -22.27 10.29
C ASN A 136 5.60 -22.50 11.81
N PRO A 137 5.52 -23.76 12.30
CA PRO A 137 5.58 -24.10 13.73
C PRO A 137 6.86 -23.62 14.44
N LEU A 138 7.96 -23.39 13.70
CA LEU A 138 9.19 -22.81 14.25
C LEU A 138 8.95 -21.51 15.01
N PHE A 139 7.96 -20.73 14.61
CA PHE A 139 7.64 -19.42 15.20
C PHE A 139 6.56 -19.49 16.29
N ALA A 140 6.09 -20.67 16.70
CA ALA A 140 5.04 -20.79 17.71
C ALA A 140 5.47 -20.18 19.05
N GLY A 141 6.72 -20.41 19.49
CA GLY A 141 7.28 -19.80 20.69
C GLY A 141 7.37 -18.26 20.59
N ALA A 142 7.73 -17.75 19.41
CA ALA A 142 7.78 -16.31 19.15
C ALA A 142 6.39 -15.65 19.21
N GLN A 143 5.37 -16.31 18.66
CA GLN A 143 3.98 -15.82 18.74
C GLN A 143 3.48 -15.83 20.21
N ALA A 144 3.77 -16.89 20.96
CA ALA A 144 3.41 -16.94 22.37
C ALA A 144 4.06 -15.80 23.19
N ARG A 145 5.32 -15.45 22.91
CA ARG A 145 5.97 -14.28 23.53
C ARG A 145 5.29 -12.96 23.17
N THR A 146 4.90 -12.79 21.90
CA THR A 146 4.14 -11.60 21.46
C THR A 146 2.82 -11.48 22.22
N GLU A 147 2.08 -12.57 22.38
CA GLU A 147 0.82 -12.60 23.13
C GLU A 147 1.04 -12.29 24.60
N ALA A 148 2.08 -12.88 25.23
CA ALA A 148 2.43 -12.61 26.61
C ALA A 148 2.83 -11.13 26.82
N THR A 149 3.62 -10.57 25.92
CA THR A 149 4.00 -9.14 25.96
C THR A 149 2.79 -8.24 25.79
N ALA A 150 1.83 -8.61 24.92
CA ALA A 150 0.61 -7.84 24.71
C ALA A 150 -0.31 -7.82 25.93
N ALA A 151 -0.30 -8.86 26.74
CA ALA A 151 -1.07 -8.99 27.99
C ALA A 151 -0.35 -8.39 29.20
N ALA A 152 0.97 -8.18 29.13
CA ALA A 152 1.77 -7.68 30.22
C ALA A 152 2.00 -6.17 30.14
N GLU A 153 2.24 -5.52 31.27
CA GLU A 153 2.66 -4.11 31.34
C GLU A 153 4.18 -3.91 31.18
N SER A 154 4.92 -4.98 30.91
CA SER A 154 6.38 -4.93 30.79
C SER A 154 6.81 -4.40 29.43
N PRO A 155 7.93 -3.64 29.34
CA PRO A 155 8.50 -3.22 28.07
C PRO A 155 8.84 -4.42 27.18
N TRP A 156 8.69 -4.24 25.88
CA TRP A 156 9.14 -5.22 24.91
C TRP A 156 10.67 -5.32 24.91
N HIS A 157 11.17 -6.54 24.82
CA HIS A 157 12.58 -6.87 24.69
C HIS A 157 12.82 -7.57 23.34
N ASP A 158 13.95 -7.29 22.69
CA ASP A 158 14.28 -7.92 21.41
C ASP A 158 14.73 -9.38 21.65
N PRO A 159 13.96 -10.38 21.20
CA PRO A 159 14.28 -11.78 21.47
C PRO A 159 15.61 -12.23 20.85
N ARG A 160 16.13 -11.49 19.86
CA ARG A 160 17.41 -11.80 19.23
C ARG A 160 18.60 -11.55 20.17
N GLU A 161 18.44 -10.71 21.18
CA GLU A 161 19.46 -10.50 22.21
C GLU A 161 19.64 -11.75 23.09
N ASP A 162 18.60 -12.58 23.18
CA ASP A 162 18.63 -13.89 23.87
C ASP A 162 18.88 -15.05 22.91
N GLY A 163 19.20 -14.78 21.64
CA GLY A 163 19.41 -15.80 20.61
C GLY A 163 18.13 -16.49 20.12
N GLU A 164 16.97 -15.90 20.39
CA GLU A 164 15.68 -16.42 20.00
C GLU A 164 15.17 -15.80 18.69
N VAL A 165 14.31 -16.53 17.95
CA VAL A 165 13.71 -16.00 16.72
C VAL A 165 12.63 -14.98 17.02
N PRO A 166 12.56 -13.86 16.25
CA PRO A 166 11.48 -12.89 16.37
C PRO A 166 10.17 -13.45 15.82
N ASP A 167 9.04 -12.89 16.26
CA ASP A 167 7.72 -13.20 15.68
C ASP A 167 7.58 -12.51 14.31
N ILE A 168 7.78 -13.29 13.25
CA ILE A 168 7.64 -12.82 11.85
C ILE A 168 6.18 -12.60 11.46
N TYR A 169 5.22 -13.20 12.19
CA TYR A 169 3.78 -13.08 11.92
C TYR A 169 3.10 -12.01 12.78
N ILE A 170 3.88 -11.22 13.50
CA ILE A 170 3.38 -10.16 14.41
C ILE A 170 2.51 -9.13 13.67
N ALA A 171 1.39 -8.74 14.26
CA ALA A 171 0.56 -7.66 13.74
C ALA A 171 1.28 -6.30 13.86
N MET A 172 1.10 -5.42 12.85
CA MET A 172 1.78 -4.12 12.81
C MET A 172 1.45 -3.20 13.99
N GLY A 173 0.23 -3.29 14.56
CA GLY A 173 -0.09 -2.58 15.78
C GLY A 173 0.76 -3.02 16.98
N GLN A 174 1.08 -4.30 17.08
CA GLN A 174 1.99 -4.80 18.12
C GLN A 174 3.44 -4.30 17.92
N THR A 175 3.91 -4.23 16.65
CA THR A 175 5.23 -3.63 16.38
C THR A 175 5.27 -2.15 16.69
N ALA A 176 4.19 -1.41 16.46
CA ALA A 176 4.08 0.00 16.84
C ALA A 176 4.16 0.18 18.36
N GLU A 177 3.46 -0.67 19.13
CA GLU A 177 3.55 -0.67 20.60
C GLU A 177 4.96 -1.01 21.09
N ASN A 178 5.60 -2.03 20.48
CA ASN A 178 6.98 -2.39 20.80
C ASN A 178 7.94 -1.21 20.55
N LEU A 179 7.80 -0.55 19.41
CA LEU A 179 8.65 0.59 19.04
C LEU A 179 8.41 1.78 19.97
N ALA A 180 7.15 2.07 20.31
CA ALA A 180 6.80 3.13 21.24
C ALA A 180 7.46 2.88 22.62
N SER A 181 7.36 1.66 23.14
CA SER A 181 8.01 1.26 24.40
C SER A 181 9.52 1.39 24.32
N LEU A 182 10.15 0.81 23.28
CA LEU A 182 11.61 0.82 23.09
C LEU A 182 12.20 2.24 22.97
N ARG A 183 11.46 3.16 22.35
CA ARG A 183 11.91 4.53 22.11
C ARG A 183 11.36 5.55 23.06
N GLY A 184 10.53 5.14 24.03
CA GLY A 184 9.89 6.04 24.98
C GLY A 184 8.93 7.03 24.34
N ILE A 185 8.29 6.65 23.19
CA ILE A 185 7.34 7.51 22.47
C ILE A 185 6.00 7.47 23.22
N THR A 186 5.59 8.59 23.73
CA THR A 186 4.37 8.70 24.52
C THR A 186 3.11 8.64 23.67
N ARG A 187 1.98 8.31 24.31
CA ARG A 187 0.65 8.38 23.70
C ARG A 187 0.33 9.81 23.19
N ALA A 188 0.72 10.83 23.93
CA ALA A 188 0.50 12.23 23.56
C ALA A 188 1.23 12.60 22.26
N GLU A 189 2.50 12.24 22.12
CA GLU A 189 3.28 12.48 20.89
C GLU A 189 2.68 11.76 19.69
N GLN A 190 2.20 10.52 19.86
CA GLN A 190 1.52 9.77 18.79
C GLN A 190 0.21 10.45 18.38
N ASP A 191 -0.58 10.92 19.33
CA ASP A 191 -1.83 11.62 19.09
C ASP A 191 -1.60 12.97 18.40
N GLU A 192 -0.61 13.75 18.82
CA GLU A 192 -0.21 15.01 18.17
C GLU A 192 0.17 14.79 16.72
N PHE A 193 0.94 13.73 16.43
CA PHE A 193 1.30 13.38 15.06
C PHE A 193 0.07 12.97 14.23
N GLY A 194 -0.86 12.19 14.82
CA GLY A 194 -2.11 11.78 14.19
C GLY A 194 -3.01 12.99 13.84
N VAL A 195 -3.17 13.94 14.77
CA VAL A 195 -3.92 15.20 14.54
C VAL A 195 -3.25 16.02 13.45
N ARG A 196 -1.94 16.21 13.52
CA ARG A 196 -1.18 16.93 12.49
C ARG A 196 -1.40 16.33 11.12
N SER A 197 -1.35 14.99 11.00
CA SER A 197 -1.58 14.27 9.73
C SER A 197 -2.98 14.53 9.16
N GLN A 198 -4.02 14.46 9.99
CA GLN A 198 -5.39 14.71 9.59
C GLN A 198 -5.60 16.18 9.16
N ASN A 199 -5.07 17.14 9.92
CA ASN A 199 -5.20 18.56 9.62
C ASN A 199 -4.47 18.94 8.31
N LEU A 200 -3.32 18.32 8.03
CA LEU A 200 -2.61 18.51 6.75
C LEU A 200 -3.39 17.91 5.57
N ALA A 201 -4.04 16.75 5.76
CA ALA A 201 -4.89 16.15 4.73
C ALA A 201 -6.13 17.03 4.45
N GLU A 202 -6.76 17.56 5.49
CA GLU A 202 -7.89 18.50 5.37
C GLU A 202 -7.48 19.78 4.63
N LYS A 203 -6.32 20.34 4.99
CA LYS A 203 -5.77 21.51 4.28
C LYS A 203 -5.50 21.20 2.81
N ALA A 204 -4.89 20.07 2.49
CA ALA A 204 -4.62 19.66 1.11
C ALA A 204 -5.92 19.47 0.30
N LEU A 205 -6.99 19.00 0.95
CA LEU A 205 -8.32 18.91 0.34
C LEU A 205 -8.87 20.31 0.02
N ALA A 206 -8.80 21.26 0.96
CA ALA A 206 -9.25 22.63 0.78
C ALA A 206 -8.46 23.39 -0.30
N ASP A 207 -7.15 23.12 -0.40
CA ASP A 207 -6.25 23.72 -1.39
C ASP A 207 -6.39 23.07 -2.81
N GLY A 208 -7.28 22.10 -3.00
CA GLY A 208 -7.49 21.41 -4.27
C GLY A 208 -6.32 20.50 -4.69
N PHE A 209 -5.45 20.11 -3.76
CA PHE A 209 -4.32 19.24 -4.06
C PHE A 209 -4.78 17.84 -4.52
N TRP A 210 -5.71 17.22 -3.79
CA TRP A 210 -6.20 15.89 -4.06
C TRP A 210 -6.93 15.76 -5.39
N GLN A 211 -7.63 16.81 -5.84
CA GLN A 211 -8.31 16.83 -7.14
C GLN A 211 -7.34 16.74 -8.34
N ARG A 212 -6.09 17.16 -8.15
CA ARG A 212 -5.04 17.03 -9.18
C ARG A 212 -4.37 15.67 -9.19
N GLU A 213 -4.43 14.96 -8.07
CA GLU A 213 -3.73 13.70 -7.86
C GLU A 213 -4.62 12.48 -8.09
N ILE A 214 -5.86 12.54 -7.58
CA ILE A 214 -6.81 11.43 -7.62
C ILE A 214 -7.33 11.23 -9.05
N THR A 215 -7.21 10.02 -9.55
CA THR A 215 -7.92 9.53 -10.73
C THR A 215 -9.25 8.93 -10.29
N PRO A 216 -10.41 9.44 -10.74
CA PRO A 216 -11.69 8.85 -10.41
C PRO A 216 -11.78 7.39 -10.87
N VAL A 217 -12.43 6.55 -10.07
CA VAL A 217 -12.62 5.12 -10.33
C VAL A 217 -14.10 4.84 -10.52
N THR A 218 -14.44 4.12 -11.59
CA THR A 218 -15.81 3.68 -11.89
C THR A 218 -16.05 2.32 -11.24
N LEU A 219 -17.09 2.22 -10.42
CA LEU A 219 -17.50 1.00 -9.76
C LEU A 219 -18.35 0.10 -10.69
N PRO A 220 -18.57 -1.18 -10.34
CA PRO A 220 -19.36 -2.11 -11.17
C PRO A 220 -20.81 -1.67 -11.42
N ASP A 221 -21.39 -0.85 -10.57
CA ASP A 221 -22.74 -0.29 -10.72
C ASP A 221 -22.78 1.00 -11.57
N GLY A 222 -21.64 1.44 -12.08
CA GLY A 222 -21.48 2.66 -12.88
C GLY A 222 -21.28 3.94 -12.05
N SER A 223 -21.36 3.88 -10.75
CA SER A 223 -21.05 5.04 -9.90
C SER A 223 -19.56 5.36 -9.93
N VAL A 224 -19.22 6.63 -9.66
CA VAL A 224 -17.83 7.12 -9.72
C VAL A 224 -17.38 7.59 -8.35
N VAL A 225 -16.25 7.07 -7.88
CA VAL A 225 -15.57 7.49 -6.67
C VAL A 225 -14.40 8.40 -7.02
N SER A 226 -14.36 9.60 -6.46
CA SER A 226 -13.34 10.62 -6.76
C SER A 226 -12.70 11.27 -5.52
N ALA A 227 -12.97 10.75 -4.33
CA ALA A 227 -12.45 11.29 -3.08
C ALA A 227 -11.98 10.17 -2.13
N ASP A 228 -10.96 10.47 -1.33
CA ASP A 228 -10.47 9.59 -0.29
C ASP A 228 -11.44 9.50 0.89
N ASP A 229 -11.64 8.31 1.44
CA ASP A 229 -12.46 8.08 2.65
C ASP A 229 -11.72 8.39 3.97
N GLY A 230 -10.40 8.54 3.91
CA GLY A 230 -9.54 8.63 5.09
C GLY A 230 -9.63 9.93 5.88
N PRO A 231 -9.70 11.10 5.25
CA PRO A 231 -9.76 12.38 5.95
C PRO A 231 -10.96 12.49 6.89
N ARG A 232 -10.71 12.98 8.12
CA ARG A 232 -11.72 13.18 9.17
C ARG A 232 -11.70 14.64 9.59
N PRO A 233 -12.48 15.51 8.94
CA PRO A 233 -12.50 16.95 9.21
C PRO A 233 -12.74 17.28 10.68
N GLY A 234 -12.03 18.28 11.18
CA GLY A 234 -12.16 18.72 12.56
C GLY A 234 -11.62 17.73 13.59
N THR A 235 -10.60 16.94 13.24
CA THR A 235 -9.86 16.11 14.19
C THR A 235 -9.06 17.00 15.14
N THR A 236 -9.23 16.82 16.45
CA THR A 236 -8.52 17.55 17.51
C THR A 236 -7.87 16.59 18.50
N LEU A 237 -6.88 17.10 19.23
CA LEU A 237 -6.17 16.32 20.24
C LEU A 237 -7.13 15.85 21.34
N GLU A 238 -8.04 16.70 21.81
CA GLU A 238 -9.02 16.38 22.83
C GLU A 238 -9.92 15.19 22.42
N LYS A 239 -10.31 15.14 21.15
CA LYS A 239 -11.14 14.04 20.64
C LYS A 239 -10.39 12.72 20.58
N ILE A 240 -9.16 12.72 20.05
CA ILE A 240 -8.44 11.46 19.87
C ILE A 240 -7.82 10.95 21.16
N ALA A 241 -7.50 11.82 22.11
CA ALA A 241 -7.00 11.44 23.44
C ALA A 241 -7.97 10.54 24.21
N THR A 242 -9.28 10.61 23.92
CA THR A 242 -10.30 9.76 24.56
C THR A 242 -10.40 8.36 23.97
N LEU A 243 -9.73 8.09 22.85
CA LEU A 243 -9.82 6.80 22.19
C LEU A 243 -9.08 5.71 22.97
N LYS A 244 -9.72 4.54 23.03
CA LYS A 244 -9.13 3.37 23.70
C LYS A 244 -8.01 2.76 22.84
N PRO A 245 -6.99 2.18 23.45
CA PRO A 245 -6.00 1.37 22.75
C PRO A 245 -6.65 0.26 21.93
N ALA A 246 -6.05 -0.05 20.78
CA ALA A 246 -6.62 -0.99 19.81
C ALA A 246 -5.93 -2.37 19.85
N PHE A 247 -4.69 -2.45 20.34
CA PHE A 247 -3.86 -3.65 20.24
C PHE A 247 -3.42 -4.23 21.61
N ARG A 248 -3.40 -3.41 22.65
CA ARG A 248 -3.07 -3.81 24.04
C ARG A 248 -4.02 -3.10 24.99
N GLU A 249 -4.34 -3.73 26.10
CA GLU A 249 -5.22 -3.13 27.10
C GLU A 249 -4.68 -1.79 27.63
N HIS A 250 -3.40 -1.73 27.92
CA HIS A 250 -2.68 -0.53 28.37
C HIS A 250 -1.77 0.07 27.28
N GLY A 251 -2.14 -0.14 25.99
CA GLY A 251 -1.36 0.33 24.85
C GLY A 251 -1.53 1.81 24.57
N THR A 252 -0.76 2.28 23.59
CA THR A 252 -0.75 3.68 23.13
C THR A 252 -1.30 3.85 21.72
N VAL A 253 -1.34 2.77 20.93
CA VAL A 253 -1.83 2.79 19.54
C VAL A 253 -3.35 2.72 19.51
N THR A 254 -3.98 3.70 18.87
CA THR A 254 -5.44 3.83 18.79
C THR A 254 -5.91 4.04 17.35
N ALA A 255 -7.22 4.01 17.13
CA ALA A 255 -7.81 4.37 15.83
C ALA A 255 -7.58 5.84 15.41
N GLY A 256 -7.08 6.70 16.31
CA GLY A 256 -6.76 8.10 16.04
C GLY A 256 -5.32 8.33 15.57
N ASN A 257 -4.40 7.45 15.97
CA ASN A 257 -2.98 7.60 15.70
C ASN A 257 -2.37 6.45 14.87
N CYS A 258 -3.19 5.54 14.34
CA CYS A 258 -2.76 4.52 13.38
C CYS A 258 -3.54 4.61 12.06
N CYS A 259 -2.97 4.08 10.97
CA CYS A 259 -3.67 4.01 9.69
C CYS A 259 -4.72 2.88 9.71
N PRO A 260 -5.88 3.06 9.04
CA PRO A 260 -6.83 1.98 8.82
C PRO A 260 -6.34 1.02 7.73
N LEU A 261 -7.00 -0.12 7.60
CA LEU A 261 -6.90 -0.96 6.40
C LEU A 261 -7.66 -0.28 5.25
N ASN A 262 -7.09 -0.32 4.05
CA ASN A 262 -7.60 0.42 2.91
C ASN A 262 -7.62 -0.42 1.62
N ASP A 263 -8.43 0.06 0.67
CA ASP A 263 -8.47 -0.38 -0.72
C ASP A 263 -7.91 0.75 -1.60
N GLY A 264 -7.08 0.42 -2.57
CA GLY A 264 -6.52 1.43 -3.47
C GLY A 264 -5.53 0.86 -4.47
N ALA A 265 -5.24 1.65 -5.51
CA ALA A 265 -4.23 1.36 -6.52
C ALA A 265 -3.47 2.62 -6.91
N ALA A 266 -2.23 2.43 -7.35
CA ALA A 266 -1.39 3.49 -7.91
C ALA A 266 -0.50 2.94 -9.01
N ALA A 267 -0.09 3.81 -9.95
CA ALA A 267 0.84 3.46 -11.01
C ALA A 267 1.74 4.64 -11.36
N VAL A 268 2.97 4.33 -11.76
CA VAL A 268 3.92 5.28 -12.32
C VAL A 268 4.53 4.71 -13.59
N VAL A 269 4.78 5.58 -14.57
CA VAL A 269 5.60 5.23 -15.74
C VAL A 269 7.04 5.62 -15.43
N VAL A 270 7.92 4.64 -15.45
CA VAL A 270 9.37 4.78 -15.25
C VAL A 270 10.04 4.52 -16.58
N MET A 271 10.87 5.45 -17.04
CA MET A 271 11.64 5.24 -18.27
C MET A 271 13.07 5.77 -18.18
N SER A 272 13.89 5.40 -19.16
CA SER A 272 15.20 6.01 -19.28
C SER A 272 15.08 7.50 -19.63
N ASP A 273 16.00 8.31 -19.12
CA ASP A 273 16.10 9.74 -19.46
C ASP A 273 16.28 9.95 -20.98
N VAL A 274 16.98 9.03 -21.64
CA VAL A 274 17.16 9.03 -23.10
C VAL A 274 15.83 8.85 -23.81
N LYS A 275 15.01 7.87 -23.38
CA LYS A 275 13.69 7.61 -23.95
C LYS A 275 12.71 8.75 -23.64
N ALA A 276 12.73 9.29 -22.43
CA ALA A 276 11.91 10.43 -22.03
C ALA A 276 12.21 11.65 -22.90
N ALA A 277 13.49 11.99 -23.09
CA ALA A 277 13.91 13.08 -23.98
C ALA A 277 13.48 12.85 -25.42
N ALA A 278 13.61 11.62 -25.95
CA ALA A 278 13.20 11.28 -27.32
C ALA A 278 11.69 11.43 -27.55
N LEU A 279 10.89 11.28 -26.49
CA LEU A 279 9.42 11.47 -26.52
C LEU A 279 9.01 12.92 -26.20
N GLY A 280 9.93 13.79 -25.82
CA GLY A 280 9.64 15.17 -25.42
C GLY A 280 8.98 15.30 -24.06
N LEU A 281 9.30 14.38 -23.14
CA LEU A 281 8.77 14.30 -21.77
C LEU A 281 9.76 14.90 -20.77
#